data_9d018d98b30c97581731c4a77ad32120
#
_entry.id   9d018d98b30c97581731c4a77ad32120
#
_cell.length_a   1.000
_cell.length_b   1.000
_cell.length_c   1.000
_cell.angle_alpha   90.00
_cell.angle_beta   90.00
_cell.angle_gamma   90.00
#
_symmetry.space_group_name_H-M   'P 1'
#
loop_
_entity.id
_entity.type
_entity.pdbx_description
1 polymer ?
#
loop_
_entity_poly.entity_id
_entity_poly.type
_entity_poly.pdbx_seq_one_letter_code
_entity_poly.pdbx_strand_id
1 'polypeptide(L)'
;MAAEKTTMKVNIVAADHPVWHGETTSVTIPASEGGMGILPDHEPVLTVIKQGTLTVVEPDGDRHMFEVTDGFISFDSNKLTVAVERGHDVQYSGIAE
;
A
#
# COMPACT_ATOMS: atom_id res chain seq x y z
N MET A 1 -6.80 -3.15 28.27
CA MET A 1 -6.12 -3.46 27.61
C MET A 1 -5.97 -2.76 26.59
N ALA A 2 -5.07 -2.43 26.44
CA ALA A 2 -4.86 -1.63 25.35
C ALA A 2 -5.32 -2.36 24.16
N ALA A 3 -5.98 -1.71 23.39
CA ALA A 3 -6.42 -2.32 22.19
C ALA A 3 -5.22 -2.65 21.35
N GLU A 4 -5.19 -3.84 20.88
CA GLU A 4 -4.19 -4.19 19.91
C GLU A 4 -4.54 -3.57 18.61
N LYS A 5 -3.56 -3.05 17.93
CA LYS A 5 -3.80 -2.55 16.60
C LYS A 5 -4.03 -3.71 15.67
N THR A 6 -5.10 -3.65 14.93
CA THR A 6 -5.33 -4.64 13.89
C THR A 6 -4.49 -4.25 12.69
N THR A 7 -3.80 -5.20 12.14
CA THR A 7 -2.94 -4.95 10.99
C THR A 7 -3.34 -5.80 9.82
N MET A 8 -2.83 -5.43 8.67
CA MET A 8 -3.00 -6.24 7.47
C MET A 8 -1.63 -6.41 6.85
N LYS A 9 -1.47 -7.46 6.10
CA LYS A 9 -0.23 -7.72 5.41
C LYS A 9 -0.31 -7.13 4.03
N VAL A 10 0.75 -6.44 3.63
CA VAL A 10 0.80 -5.78 2.34
C VAL A 10 1.98 -6.34 1.57
N ASN A 11 1.74 -6.62 0.32
CA ASN A 11 2.77 -7.11 -0.57
C ASN A 11 2.67 -6.30 -1.85
N ILE A 12 3.71 -5.54 -2.15
CA ILE A 12 3.75 -4.71 -3.36
C ILE A 12 4.75 -5.34 -4.30
N VAL A 13 4.27 -5.72 -5.47
CA VAL A 13 5.13 -6.37 -6.46
C VAL A 13 5.05 -5.62 -7.78
N ALA A 14 6.20 -5.48 -8.41
CA ALA A 14 6.26 -4.98 -9.77
C ALA A 14 6.48 -6.16 -10.71
N ALA A 15 6.40 -5.90 -11.99
CA ALA A 15 6.44 -6.98 -12.98
C ALA A 15 7.72 -7.79 -12.91
N ASP A 16 8.82 -7.14 -12.54
CA ASP A 16 10.11 -7.83 -12.59
C ASP A 16 10.77 -7.99 -11.23
N HIS A 17 10.13 -7.52 -10.15
CA HIS A 17 10.76 -7.69 -8.83
C HIS A 17 9.77 -7.31 -7.73
N PRO A 18 9.96 -7.86 -6.54
CA PRO A 18 9.16 -7.40 -5.40
C PRO A 18 9.62 -6.00 -4.99
N VAL A 19 8.68 -5.18 -4.54
CA VAL A 19 8.98 -3.82 -4.13
C VAL A 19 9.04 -3.71 -2.61
N TRP A 20 8.04 -4.25 -1.92
CA TRP A 20 7.99 -4.11 -0.48
C TRP A 20 6.93 -5.05 0.10
N HIS A 21 7.17 -5.49 1.31
CA HIS A 21 6.12 -6.20 2.02
C HIS A 21 6.27 -5.91 3.50
N GLY A 22 5.17 -5.99 4.22
CA GLY A 22 5.20 -5.72 5.64
C GLY A 22 3.79 -5.64 6.20
N GLU A 23 3.70 -5.31 7.47
CA GLU A 23 2.42 -5.12 8.13
C GLU A 23 2.11 -3.65 8.21
N THR A 24 0.84 -3.31 8.03
CA THR A 24 0.42 -1.93 8.02
C THR A 24 -0.89 -1.78 8.76
N THR A 25 -1.17 -0.55 9.18
CA THR A 25 -2.46 -0.22 9.75
C THR A 25 -3.35 0.51 8.77
N SER A 26 -2.79 1.03 7.68
CA SER A 26 -3.60 1.62 6.63
C SER A 26 -2.78 1.72 5.36
N VAL A 27 -3.47 1.74 4.24
CA VAL A 27 -2.85 1.93 2.94
C VAL A 27 -3.73 2.86 2.13
N THR A 28 -3.13 3.85 1.50
CA THR A 28 -3.84 4.73 0.59
C THR A 28 -3.37 4.42 -0.83
N ILE A 29 -4.31 4.19 -1.69
CA ILE A 29 -4.05 3.71 -3.04
C ILE A 29 -4.49 4.75 -4.05
N PRO A 30 -3.68 5.05 -5.07
CA PRO A 30 -4.12 5.97 -6.12
C PRO A 30 -5.10 5.26 -7.05
N ALA A 31 -6.34 5.64 -6.96
CA ALA A 31 -7.37 5.05 -7.77
C ALA A 31 -7.85 6.04 -8.80
N SER A 32 -8.61 5.57 -9.79
CA SER A 32 -9.00 6.43 -10.89
C SER A 32 -9.90 7.57 -10.44
N GLU A 33 -10.55 7.42 -9.30
CA GLU A 33 -11.44 8.46 -8.81
C GLU A 33 -10.87 9.17 -7.60
N GLY A 34 -9.56 9.16 -7.44
CA GLY A 34 -8.92 9.77 -6.29
C GLY A 34 -8.35 8.70 -5.40
N GLY A 35 -7.90 9.08 -4.23
CA GLY A 35 -7.32 8.12 -3.32
C GLY A 35 -8.36 7.19 -2.72
N MET A 36 -7.96 5.97 -2.44
CA MET A 36 -8.81 5.00 -1.81
C MET A 36 -8.09 4.43 -0.62
N GLY A 37 -8.70 4.49 0.55
CA GLY A 37 -8.08 3.97 1.76
C GLY A 37 -8.50 2.55 2.04
N ILE A 38 -7.54 1.72 2.41
CA ILE A 38 -7.81 0.34 2.81
C ILE A 38 -7.37 0.21 4.26
N LEU A 39 -8.27 -0.24 5.10
CA LEU A 39 -8.00 -0.48 6.51
C LEU A 39 -8.13 -1.97 6.80
N PRO A 40 -7.54 -2.43 7.90
CA PRO A 40 -7.74 -3.83 8.27
C PRO A 40 -9.22 -4.16 8.39
N ASP A 41 -9.55 -5.38 8.08
CA ASP A 41 -10.93 -5.89 8.13
C ASP A 41 -11.84 -5.29 7.08
N HIS A 42 -11.26 -4.62 6.10
CA HIS A 42 -12.03 -4.13 4.96
C HIS A 42 -12.60 -5.34 4.20
N GLU A 43 -13.74 -5.14 3.55
CA GLU A 43 -14.29 -6.22 2.76
C GLU A 43 -13.37 -6.53 1.58
N PRO A 44 -13.48 -7.73 1.04
CA PRO A 44 -12.67 -8.08 -0.11
C PRO A 44 -12.87 -7.11 -1.27
N VAL A 45 -11.78 -6.78 -1.91
CA VAL A 45 -11.77 -5.80 -2.97
C VAL A 45 -10.80 -6.24 -4.06
N LEU A 46 -11.20 -6.04 -5.30
CA LEU A 46 -10.31 -6.22 -6.43
C LEU A 46 -10.57 -5.05 -7.36
N THR A 47 -9.58 -4.22 -7.57
CA THR A 47 -9.78 -3.04 -8.40
C THR A 47 -8.48 -2.62 -9.05
N VAL A 48 -8.60 -1.79 -10.08
CA VAL A 48 -7.42 -1.27 -10.75
C VAL A 48 -6.98 0.01 -10.09
N ILE A 49 -5.69 0.27 -10.18
CA ILE A 49 -5.15 1.50 -9.66
C ILE A 49 -4.46 2.24 -10.78
N LYS A 50 -4.35 3.54 -10.58
CA LYS A 50 -3.72 4.42 -11.55
C LYS A 50 -2.33 4.79 -11.09
N GLN A 51 -1.53 5.25 -12.00
CA GLN A 51 -0.22 5.76 -11.67
C GLN A 51 -0.35 6.83 -10.60
N GLY A 52 0.51 6.78 -9.61
CA GLY A 52 0.50 7.75 -8.54
C GLY A 52 1.30 7.28 -7.36
N THR A 53 1.03 7.89 -6.23
CA THR A 53 1.74 7.59 -4.99
C THR A 53 0.87 6.70 -4.11
N LEU A 54 1.45 5.60 -3.70
CA LEU A 54 0.82 4.68 -2.77
C LEU A 54 1.48 4.87 -1.41
N THR A 55 0.68 5.03 -0.37
CA THR A 55 1.21 5.27 0.97
C THR A 55 0.79 4.16 1.90
N VAL A 56 1.74 3.61 2.63
CA VAL A 56 1.45 2.63 3.67
C VAL A 56 1.84 3.22 5.02
N VAL A 57 1.10 2.88 6.05
CA VAL A 57 1.40 3.31 7.40
C VAL A 57 1.65 2.05 8.22
N GLU A 58 2.82 1.98 8.83
CA GLU A 58 3.20 0.83 9.64
C GLU A 58 2.65 0.96 11.04
N PRO A 59 2.62 -0.14 11.81
CA PRO A 59 2.01 -0.10 13.14
C PRO A 59 2.66 0.90 14.08
N ASP A 60 3.92 1.24 13.87
CA ASP A 60 4.59 2.21 14.71
C ASP A 60 4.37 3.64 14.25
N GLY A 61 3.58 3.83 13.19
CA GLY A 61 3.27 5.15 12.69
C GLY A 61 4.15 5.61 11.55
N ASP A 62 5.17 4.86 11.21
CA ASP A 62 6.02 5.22 10.08
C ASP A 62 5.24 5.13 8.79
N ARG A 63 5.57 6.03 7.88
CA ARG A 63 4.94 6.05 6.57
C ARG A 63 5.97 5.74 5.51
N HIS A 64 5.54 4.92 4.55
CA HIS A 64 6.34 4.66 3.36
C HIS A 64 5.53 5.04 2.15
N MET A 65 6.17 5.68 1.21
CA MET A 65 5.51 6.07 -0.03
C MET A 65 6.20 5.40 -1.18
N PHE A 66 5.40 5.00 -2.15
CA PHE A 66 5.90 4.33 -3.33
C PHE A 66 5.29 4.98 -4.56
N GLU A 67 6.13 5.24 -5.56
CA GLU A 67 5.61 5.67 -6.85
C GLU A 67 5.32 4.42 -7.64
N VAL A 68 4.10 4.30 -8.11
CA VAL A 68 3.69 3.11 -8.84
C VAL A 68 3.01 3.51 -10.13
N THR A 69 3.10 2.63 -11.10
CA THR A 69 2.39 2.80 -12.34
C THR A 69 1.04 2.11 -12.21
N ASP A 70 0.32 2.01 -13.32
CA ASP A 70 -0.97 1.35 -13.33
C ASP A 70 -0.82 -0.11 -12.92
N GLY A 71 -1.86 -0.63 -12.31
CA GLY A 71 -1.87 -2.02 -11.91
C GLY A 71 -3.19 -2.35 -11.28
N PHE A 72 -3.17 -3.28 -10.35
CA PHE A 72 -4.38 -3.62 -9.64
C PHE A 72 -4.05 -4.05 -8.22
N ILE A 73 -5.06 -4.03 -7.38
CA ILE A 73 -4.93 -4.50 -6.03
C ILE A 73 -5.96 -5.57 -5.76
N SER A 74 -5.62 -6.43 -4.84
CA SER A 74 -6.52 -7.47 -4.37
C SER A 74 -6.41 -7.50 -2.85
N PHE A 75 -7.53 -7.40 -2.17
CA PHE A 75 -7.54 -7.43 -0.72
C PHE A 75 -8.52 -8.48 -0.26
N ASP A 76 -8.08 -9.34 0.63
CA ASP A 76 -8.92 -10.39 1.19
C ASP A 76 -8.24 -10.89 2.44
N SER A 77 -9.04 -11.12 3.49
CA SER A 77 -8.55 -11.72 4.73
C SER A 77 -7.33 -11.00 5.28
N ASN A 78 -7.39 -9.68 5.27
CA ASN A 78 -6.34 -8.80 5.79
C ASN A 78 -5.01 -8.98 5.07
N LYS A 79 -5.08 -9.36 3.81
CA LYS A 79 -3.91 -9.41 2.94
C LYS A 79 -4.16 -8.56 1.73
N LEU A 80 -3.30 -7.59 1.52
CA LEU A 80 -3.40 -6.69 0.38
C LEU A 80 -2.24 -6.96 -0.55
N THR A 81 -2.55 -7.27 -1.79
CA THR A 81 -1.55 -7.44 -2.81
C THR A 81 -1.69 -6.31 -3.82
N VAL A 82 -0.59 -5.61 -4.05
CA VAL A 82 -0.54 -4.54 -5.04
C VAL A 82 0.37 -5.00 -6.15
N ALA A 83 -0.19 -5.14 -7.34
CA ALA A 83 0.57 -5.62 -8.49
C ALA A 83 0.61 -4.51 -9.52
N VAL A 84 1.80 -4.02 -9.82
CA VAL A 84 1.97 -2.89 -10.73
C VAL A 84 3.01 -3.24 -11.76
N GLU A 85 3.00 -2.50 -12.84
CA GLU A 85 4.00 -2.68 -13.87
C GLU A 85 5.36 -2.28 -13.34
N ARG A 86 5.45 -1.14 -12.68
CA ARG A 86 6.66 -0.63 -12.08
C ARG A 86 6.34 0.05 -10.78
N GLY A 87 7.24 -0.06 -9.83
CA GLY A 87 7.09 0.62 -8.57
C GLY A 87 8.41 0.74 -7.88
N HIS A 88 8.58 1.78 -7.11
CA HIS A 88 9.80 1.94 -6.33
C HIS A 88 9.51 2.76 -5.09
N ASP A 89 10.31 2.51 -4.08
CA ASP A 89 10.22 3.22 -2.81
C ASP A 89 10.69 4.65 -3.04
N VAL A 90 9.84 5.61 -2.71
CA VAL A 90 10.24 6.99 -2.75
C VAL A 90 10.75 7.30 -1.36
N GLN A 91 12.01 7.04 -1.16
CA GLN A 91 12.58 7.23 0.14
C GLN A 91 12.62 8.70 0.39
N TYR A 92 11.66 9.20 1.05
CA TYR A 92 11.63 10.59 1.30
C TYR A 92 12.54 10.87 2.46
N SER A 93 13.69 11.27 2.19
CA SER A 93 14.61 11.45 3.24
C SER A 93 14.62 12.85 3.73
N GLY A 94 13.70 13.56 3.40
CA GLY A 94 13.75 14.90 3.85
C GLY A 94 14.85 15.67 3.25
N ILE A 95 15.38 15.43 2.78
CA ILE A 95 16.28 16.08 2.34
C ILE A 95 16.37 16.83 1.74
N ALA A 96 16.30 17.10 1.87
CA ALA A 96 16.37 17.52 1.50
C ALA A 96 16.81 18.01 1.20
N GLU A 97 16.90 18.20 1.26
CA GLU A 97 17.33 18.60 1.00
C GLU A 97 17.51 18.91 0.99
#